data_640a4759a84cc264b8d6d802f5faefa1
#
_entry.id   640a4759a84cc264b8d6d802f5faefa1
#
_cell.length_a   1.000
_cell.length_b   1.000
_cell.length_c   1.000
_cell.angle_alpha   90.00
_cell.angle_beta   90.00
_cell.angle_gamma   90.00
#
_symmetry.space_group_name_H-M   'P 1'
#
loop_
_entity.id
_entity.type
_entity.pdbx_description
1 polymer ?
#
loop_
_entity_poly.entity_id
_entity_poly.type
_entity_poly.pdbx_seq_one_letter_code
_entity_poly.pdbx_strand_id
1 'polypeptide(L)'
;SLKKYIQINSFGLKEIVKRLIAGEHMPLNPDKFQNDMTTFNSADDVLTLLVHLGYLTFDFDTKTVWIPNSEVQREFINSIEDGGWEEVMKAIRISDELLTATLNCNEEKVAIIIEQVHRENTSILQYNNENSLSCVLSLAYYSAKKDYAMYRELPGGNGFADLVFIPRNVCQNLAFIVELKWDKSAETAIDQIKQKKYADCLKDYSGEI
;
A
#
# COMPACT_ATOMS: atom_id res chain seq x y z
N SER A 1 26.34 4.41 4.36
CA SER A 1 25.37 3.36 3.99
C SER A 1 23.97 3.82 4.39
N LEU A 2 22.99 3.54 3.57
CA LEU A 2 21.56 3.84 3.76
C LEU A 2 21.06 3.43 5.15
N LYS A 3 21.52 2.28 5.64
CA LYS A 3 21.26 1.73 6.97
C LYS A 3 21.43 2.74 8.11
N LYS A 4 22.50 3.55 8.07
CA LYS A 4 22.80 4.54 9.14
C LYS A 4 21.72 5.62 9.24
N TYR A 5 21.13 6.02 8.12
CA TYR A 5 20.11 7.09 8.07
C TYR A 5 18.71 6.57 8.38
N ILE A 6 18.38 5.34 8.00
CA ILE A 6 17.08 4.71 8.28
C ILE A 6 16.97 4.28 9.75
N GLN A 7 18.07 3.94 10.42
CA GLN A 7 18.08 3.57 11.84
C GLN A 7 17.71 4.73 12.78
N ILE A 8 17.73 5.96 12.31
CA ILE A 8 17.27 7.13 13.07
C ILE A 8 15.74 7.06 13.16
N ASN A 9 15.21 6.38 14.18
CA ASN A 9 13.77 6.19 14.41
C ASN A 9 13.07 7.48 14.90
N SER A 10 13.46 8.63 14.36
CA SER A 10 12.98 9.95 14.72
C SER A 10 11.98 10.46 13.67
N PHE A 11 11.06 11.33 14.08
CA PHE A 11 10.19 12.12 13.19
C PHE A 11 9.19 11.33 12.31
N GLY A 12 8.77 10.11 12.70
CA GLY A 12 7.84 9.32 11.88
C GLY A 12 8.46 8.74 10.60
N LEU A 13 9.78 8.72 10.49
CA LEU A 13 10.52 8.24 9.31
C LEU A 13 10.17 6.79 8.95
N LYS A 14 9.87 5.94 9.94
CA LYS A 14 9.44 4.56 9.71
C LYS A 14 8.20 4.47 8.83
N GLU A 15 7.19 5.29 9.12
CA GLU A 15 5.95 5.29 8.36
C GLU A 15 6.16 5.81 6.94
N ILE A 16 6.98 6.85 6.79
CA ILE A 16 7.33 7.40 5.48
C ILE A 16 8.07 6.35 4.63
N VAL A 17 9.04 5.65 5.22
CA VAL A 17 9.82 4.62 4.50
C VAL A 17 8.96 3.43 4.08
N LYS A 18 8.00 3.00 4.93
CA LYS A 18 7.00 1.99 4.53
C LYS A 18 6.25 2.39 3.27
N ARG A 19 5.76 3.62 3.25
CA ARG A 19 5.00 4.17 2.13
C ARG A 19 5.85 4.30 0.87
N LEU A 20 7.12 4.70 1.01
CA LEU A 20 8.09 4.73 -0.10
C LEU A 20 8.35 3.33 -0.67
N ILE A 21 8.55 2.32 0.20
CA ILE A 21 8.74 0.91 -0.22
C ILE A 21 7.49 0.39 -0.92
N ALA A 22 6.30 0.81 -0.48
CA ALA A 22 5.04 0.48 -1.16
C ALA A 22 4.83 1.24 -2.48
N GLY A 23 5.80 2.05 -2.94
CA GLY A 23 5.73 2.79 -4.19
C GLY A 23 4.94 4.09 -4.11
N GLU A 24 4.65 4.59 -2.90
CA GLU A 24 4.00 5.90 -2.76
C GLU A 24 4.98 7.05 -2.99
N HIS A 25 4.46 8.15 -3.53
CA HIS A 25 5.16 9.42 -3.59
C HIS A 25 4.87 10.21 -2.30
N MET A 26 5.93 10.60 -1.61
CA MET A 26 5.82 11.31 -0.34
C MET A 26 6.16 12.80 -0.52
N PRO A 27 5.38 13.71 0.09
CA PRO A 27 5.70 15.13 0.02
C PRO A 27 7.05 15.40 0.71
N LEU A 28 7.85 16.27 0.10
CA LEU A 28 9.12 16.72 0.63
C LEU A 28 9.25 18.23 0.47
N ASN A 29 9.64 18.91 1.55
CA ASN A 29 10.06 20.30 1.50
C ASN A 29 11.59 20.41 1.63
N PRO A 30 12.31 20.49 0.50
CA PRO A 30 13.78 20.55 0.51
C PRO A 30 14.33 21.88 1.04
N ASP A 31 13.50 22.95 1.08
CA ASP A 31 13.95 24.29 1.46
C ASP A 31 14.30 24.39 2.96
N LYS A 32 13.88 23.41 3.76
CA LYS A 32 14.21 23.31 5.18
C LYS A 32 15.56 22.65 5.46
N PHE A 33 16.16 22.02 4.49
CA PHE A 33 17.40 21.29 4.66
C PHE A 33 18.57 22.28 4.88
N GLN A 34 19.05 22.35 6.09
CA GLN A 34 20.32 23.03 6.39
C GLN A 34 21.46 22.07 6.03
N ASN A 35 22.34 22.49 5.18
CA ASN A 35 23.40 21.70 4.52
C ASN A 35 24.45 21.09 5.49
N ASP A 36 24.05 20.81 6.73
CA ASP A 36 24.81 20.11 7.73
C ASP A 36 24.38 18.64 7.75
N MET A 37 25.19 17.80 7.09
CA MET A 37 24.96 16.35 7.00
C MET A 37 25.06 15.63 8.37
N THR A 38 25.21 16.34 9.47
CA THR A 38 25.41 15.77 10.81
C THR A 38 24.22 15.96 11.73
N THR A 39 23.36 16.95 11.45
CA THR A 39 22.23 17.28 12.32
C THR A 39 20.90 17.15 11.56
N PHE A 40 20.10 16.17 11.94
CA PHE A 40 18.76 15.96 11.37
C PHE A 40 17.70 16.38 12.39
N ASN A 41 16.88 17.35 12.01
CA ASN A 41 15.82 17.90 12.87
C ASN A 41 14.42 17.49 12.42
N SER A 42 14.29 16.91 11.23
CA SER A 42 13.02 16.51 10.63
C SER A 42 13.17 15.30 9.70
N ALA A 43 12.04 14.66 9.35
CA ALA A 43 12.02 13.65 8.31
C ALA A 43 12.46 14.22 6.95
N ASP A 44 12.10 15.48 6.66
CA ASP A 44 12.46 16.17 5.44
C ASP A 44 13.99 16.27 5.26
N ASP A 45 14.74 16.46 6.35
CA ASP A 45 16.21 16.51 6.30
C ASP A 45 16.78 15.15 5.85
N VAL A 46 16.28 14.07 6.40
CA VAL A 46 16.73 12.72 6.04
C VAL A 46 16.32 12.38 4.61
N LEU A 47 15.09 12.69 4.21
CA LEU A 47 14.62 12.44 2.84
C LEU A 47 15.42 13.27 1.82
N THR A 48 15.71 14.54 2.12
CA THR A 48 16.53 15.40 1.27
C THR A 48 17.94 14.84 1.11
N LEU A 49 18.54 14.37 2.22
CA LEU A 49 19.84 13.70 2.14
C LEU A 49 19.79 12.44 1.26
N LEU A 50 18.72 11.62 1.38
CA LEU A 50 18.56 10.42 0.56
C LEU A 50 18.38 10.75 -0.93
N VAL A 51 17.79 11.89 -1.27
CA VAL A 51 17.76 12.41 -2.66
C VAL A 51 19.18 12.76 -3.12
N HIS A 52 19.94 13.50 -2.32
CA HIS A 52 21.34 13.86 -2.67
C HIS A 52 22.26 12.64 -2.81
N LEU A 53 22.01 11.59 -2.05
CA LEU A 53 22.76 10.34 -2.14
C LEU A 53 22.29 9.42 -3.28
N GLY A 54 21.22 9.81 -4.01
CA GLY A 54 20.67 9.03 -5.12
C GLY A 54 19.81 7.85 -4.74
N TYR A 55 19.39 7.74 -3.46
CA TYR A 55 18.44 6.71 -3.02
C TYR A 55 16.98 7.07 -3.29
N LEU A 56 16.66 8.35 -3.41
CA LEU A 56 15.32 8.83 -3.76
C LEU A 56 15.39 9.74 -4.98
N THR A 57 14.32 9.74 -5.75
CA THR A 57 14.09 10.71 -6.82
C THR A 57 13.16 11.80 -6.29
N PHE A 58 13.40 13.05 -6.68
CA PHE A 58 12.58 14.21 -6.32
C PHE A 58 12.01 14.87 -7.57
N ASP A 59 10.72 15.16 -7.53
CA ASP A 59 10.01 15.94 -8.52
C ASP A 59 9.82 17.38 -8.01
N PHE A 60 10.37 18.36 -8.76
CA PHE A 60 10.31 19.77 -8.42
C PHE A 60 8.90 20.37 -8.58
N ASP A 61 8.11 19.84 -9.51
CA ASP A 61 6.77 20.36 -9.81
C ASP A 61 5.76 19.92 -8.75
N THR A 62 5.77 18.61 -8.41
CA THR A 62 4.87 18.03 -7.40
C THR A 62 5.42 18.12 -5.99
N LYS A 63 6.69 18.45 -5.80
CA LYS A 63 7.42 18.45 -4.53
C LYS A 63 7.29 17.11 -3.79
N THR A 64 7.45 16.03 -4.51
CA THR A 64 7.37 14.68 -3.96
C THR A 64 8.63 13.88 -4.21
N VAL A 65 8.88 12.88 -3.34
CA VAL A 65 9.97 11.90 -3.47
C VAL A 65 9.41 10.49 -3.57
N TRP A 66 10.13 9.62 -4.28
CA TRP A 66 9.86 8.19 -4.36
C TRP A 66 11.14 7.39 -4.60
N ILE A 67 11.06 6.07 -4.44
CA ILE A 67 12.15 5.14 -4.75
C ILE A 67 12.21 4.93 -6.26
N PRO A 68 13.34 5.23 -6.94
CA PRO A 68 13.42 5.30 -8.40
C PRO A 68 13.24 3.96 -9.12
N ASN A 69 13.65 2.86 -8.49
CA ASN A 69 13.66 1.54 -9.11
C ASN A 69 13.69 0.40 -8.08
N SER A 70 13.51 -0.83 -8.56
CA SER A 70 13.47 -2.03 -7.73
C SER A 70 14.80 -2.39 -7.06
N GLU A 71 15.93 -1.99 -7.63
CA GLU A 71 17.26 -2.22 -7.04
C GLU A 71 17.42 -1.40 -5.77
N VAL A 72 17.13 -0.11 -5.85
CA VAL A 72 17.15 0.80 -4.70
C VAL A 72 16.08 0.39 -3.68
N GLN A 73 14.89 -0.04 -4.12
CA GLN A 73 13.85 -0.55 -3.23
C GLN A 73 14.34 -1.74 -2.42
N ARG A 74 15.07 -2.68 -3.04
CA ARG A 74 15.66 -3.83 -2.35
C ARG A 74 16.72 -3.40 -1.32
N GLU A 75 17.49 -2.37 -1.63
CA GLU A 75 18.47 -1.80 -0.68
C GLU A 75 17.78 -1.18 0.55
N PHE A 76 16.64 -0.50 0.36
CA PHE A 76 15.81 -0.03 1.47
C PHE A 76 15.30 -1.19 2.32
N ILE A 77 14.78 -2.24 1.71
CA ILE A 77 14.27 -3.45 2.38
C ILE A 77 15.39 -4.08 3.23
N ASN A 78 16.55 -4.35 2.64
CA ASN A 78 17.70 -4.93 3.33
C ASN A 78 18.16 -4.06 4.52
N SER A 79 18.17 -2.73 4.33
CA SER A 79 18.57 -1.79 5.37
C SER A 79 17.61 -1.76 6.56
N ILE A 80 16.34 -2.06 6.33
CA ILE A 80 15.29 -2.17 7.33
C ILE A 80 15.40 -3.50 8.09
N GLU A 81 15.58 -4.61 7.40
CA GLU A 81 15.73 -5.94 8.00
C GLU A 81 16.85 -5.95 9.04
N ASP A 82 17.97 -5.35 8.71
CA ASP A 82 19.10 -5.21 9.63
C ASP A 82 18.85 -4.22 10.79
N GLY A 83 17.86 -3.36 10.69
CA GLY A 83 17.58 -2.26 11.61
C GLY A 83 16.56 -2.55 12.74
N GLY A 84 16.09 -3.80 12.87
CA GLY A 84 15.08 -4.17 13.89
C GLY A 84 13.64 -3.76 13.51
N TRP A 85 13.34 -3.68 12.23
CA TRP A 85 12.02 -3.39 11.69
C TRP A 85 11.26 -4.67 11.32
N GLU A 86 11.48 -5.74 12.04
CA GLU A 86 10.90 -7.07 11.77
C GLU A 86 9.37 -7.04 11.61
N GLU A 87 8.68 -6.26 12.44
CA GLU A 87 7.21 -6.12 12.34
C GLU A 87 6.77 -5.47 11.04
N VAL A 88 7.52 -4.47 10.56
CA VAL A 88 7.24 -3.79 9.28
C VAL A 88 7.45 -4.74 8.12
N MET A 89 8.54 -5.48 8.15
CA MET A 89 8.86 -6.46 7.13
C MET A 89 7.86 -7.61 7.13
N LYS A 90 7.43 -8.04 8.31
CA LYS A 90 6.34 -9.03 8.45
C LYS A 90 5.06 -8.52 7.78
N ALA A 91 4.65 -7.28 8.04
CA ALA A 91 3.45 -6.69 7.46
C ALA A 91 3.53 -6.59 5.92
N ILE A 92 4.69 -6.19 5.38
CA ILE A 92 4.91 -6.13 3.92
C ILE A 92 4.82 -7.54 3.31
N ARG A 93 5.49 -8.55 3.90
CA ARG A 93 5.43 -9.94 3.43
C ARG A 93 4.02 -10.50 3.46
N ILE A 94 3.29 -10.27 4.54
CA ILE A 94 1.89 -10.70 4.66
C ILE A 94 1.03 -10.05 3.56
N SER A 95 1.25 -8.79 3.27
CA SER A 95 0.54 -8.07 2.20
C SER A 95 0.86 -8.63 0.81
N ASP A 96 2.13 -8.93 0.51
CA ASP A 96 2.54 -9.57 -0.75
C ASP A 96 1.95 -10.98 -0.89
N GLU A 97 1.92 -11.74 0.20
CA GLU A 97 1.31 -13.07 0.22
C GLU A 97 -0.20 -13.01 0.00
N LEU A 98 -0.87 -12.03 0.58
CA LEU A 98 -2.31 -11.81 0.39
C LEU A 98 -2.63 -11.50 -1.08
N LEU A 99 -1.90 -10.56 -1.70
CA LEU A 99 -2.09 -10.24 -3.10
C LEU A 99 -1.86 -11.46 -3.99
N THR A 100 -0.78 -12.19 -3.76
CA THR A 100 -0.47 -13.43 -4.50
C THR A 100 -1.57 -14.48 -4.35
N ALA A 101 -2.08 -14.68 -3.13
CA ALA A 101 -3.16 -15.64 -2.87
C ALA A 101 -4.46 -15.22 -3.59
N THR A 102 -4.77 -13.92 -3.61
CA THR A 102 -5.93 -13.37 -4.32
C THR A 102 -5.85 -13.60 -5.82
N LEU A 103 -4.72 -13.27 -6.44
CA LEU A 103 -4.49 -13.46 -7.87
C LEU A 103 -4.51 -14.94 -8.30
N ASN A 104 -4.14 -15.82 -7.39
CA ASN A 104 -4.19 -17.29 -7.61
C ASN A 104 -5.53 -17.92 -7.19
N CYS A 105 -6.55 -17.12 -6.85
CA CYS A 105 -7.85 -17.60 -6.39
C CYS A 105 -7.77 -18.60 -5.21
N ASN A 106 -6.78 -18.43 -4.32
CA ASN A 106 -6.61 -19.25 -3.12
C ASN A 106 -7.41 -18.65 -1.95
N GLU A 107 -8.70 -18.95 -1.93
CA GLU A 107 -9.68 -18.43 -0.97
C GLU A 107 -9.35 -18.75 0.49
N GLU A 108 -8.87 -19.98 0.76
CA GLU A 108 -8.48 -20.38 2.12
C GLU A 108 -7.32 -19.52 2.65
N LYS A 109 -6.29 -19.33 1.82
CA LYS A 109 -5.12 -18.51 2.21
C LYS A 109 -5.50 -17.05 2.37
N VAL A 110 -6.35 -16.51 1.51
CA VAL A 110 -6.90 -15.15 1.64
C VAL A 110 -7.63 -14.99 2.97
N ALA A 111 -8.53 -15.92 3.32
CA ALA A 111 -9.29 -15.88 4.55
C ALA A 111 -8.38 -15.92 5.80
N ILE A 112 -7.40 -16.81 5.83
CA ILE A 112 -6.44 -16.93 6.95
C ILE A 112 -5.65 -15.64 7.13
N ILE A 113 -5.14 -15.06 6.05
CA ILE A 113 -4.32 -13.85 6.13
C ILE A 113 -5.18 -12.65 6.58
N ILE A 114 -6.40 -12.50 6.03
CA ILE A 114 -7.30 -11.42 6.43
C ILE A 114 -7.69 -11.57 7.90
N GLU A 115 -7.98 -12.78 8.37
CA GLU A 115 -8.27 -13.03 9.79
C GLU A 115 -7.07 -12.65 10.69
N GLN A 116 -5.85 -12.98 10.29
CA GLN A 116 -4.65 -12.61 11.02
C GLN A 116 -4.51 -11.08 11.11
N VAL A 117 -4.57 -10.38 9.96
CA VAL A 117 -4.47 -8.92 9.91
C VAL A 117 -5.58 -8.26 10.71
N HIS A 118 -6.78 -8.81 10.65
CA HIS A 118 -7.91 -8.37 11.43
C HIS A 118 -7.62 -8.46 12.94
N ARG A 119 -7.18 -9.60 13.44
CA ARG A 119 -6.85 -9.79 14.86
C ARG A 119 -5.73 -8.86 15.34
N GLU A 120 -4.70 -8.66 14.53
CA GLU A 120 -3.55 -7.80 14.87
C GLU A 120 -3.96 -6.31 14.96
N ASN A 121 -5.01 -5.89 14.25
CA ASN A 121 -5.43 -4.48 14.17
C ASN A 121 -6.74 -4.15 14.91
N THR A 122 -7.50 -5.13 15.38
CA THR A 122 -8.82 -4.90 16.00
C THR A 122 -8.78 -4.39 17.43
N SER A 123 -7.67 -4.45 18.14
CA SER A 123 -7.55 -3.87 19.48
C SER A 123 -7.72 -2.33 19.49
N ILE A 124 -7.68 -1.69 18.33
CA ILE A 124 -7.68 -0.23 18.18
C ILE A 124 -9.02 0.29 17.65
N LEU A 125 -9.83 -0.56 17.02
CA LEU A 125 -11.08 -0.16 16.37
C LEU A 125 -12.25 -0.95 16.96
N GLN A 126 -13.25 -0.25 17.47
CA GLN A 126 -14.57 -0.84 17.69
C GLN A 126 -15.16 -1.17 16.31
N TYR A 127 -15.03 -2.41 15.93
CA TYR A 127 -15.24 -2.93 14.61
C TYR A 127 -16.70 -3.37 14.47
N ASN A 128 -17.51 -2.60 13.81
CA ASN A 128 -18.95 -2.91 13.73
C ASN A 128 -19.58 -2.60 12.37
N ASN A 129 -18.82 -2.44 11.27
CA ASN A 129 -19.41 -2.15 9.97
C ASN A 129 -18.48 -2.42 8.78
N GLU A 130 -19.06 -2.46 7.57
CA GLU A 130 -18.36 -2.65 6.30
C GLU A 130 -17.24 -1.61 6.07
N ASN A 131 -17.42 -0.39 6.56
CA ASN A 131 -16.43 0.68 6.39
C ASN A 131 -15.13 0.41 7.19
N SER A 132 -15.26 -0.10 8.41
CA SER A 132 -14.07 -0.51 9.20
C SER A 132 -13.35 -1.68 8.54
N LEU A 133 -14.08 -2.66 8.00
CA LEU A 133 -13.52 -3.77 7.25
C LEU A 133 -12.77 -3.28 6.00
N SER A 134 -13.33 -2.33 5.26
CA SER A 134 -12.68 -1.70 4.11
C SER A 134 -11.34 -1.03 4.49
N CYS A 135 -11.26 -0.40 5.66
CA CYS A 135 -10.00 0.17 6.16
C CYS A 135 -8.95 -0.92 6.42
N VAL A 136 -9.33 -2.01 7.12
CA VAL A 136 -8.40 -3.13 7.41
C VAL A 136 -7.92 -3.78 6.12
N LEU A 137 -8.81 -4.00 5.15
CA LEU A 137 -8.43 -4.57 3.86
C LEU A 137 -7.50 -3.63 3.07
N SER A 138 -7.73 -2.32 3.12
CA SER A 138 -6.83 -1.36 2.48
C SER A 138 -5.42 -1.40 3.07
N LEU A 139 -5.29 -1.69 4.36
CA LEU A 139 -4.01 -1.93 5.02
C LEU A 139 -3.42 -3.29 4.66
N ALA A 140 -4.26 -4.35 4.64
CA ALA A 140 -3.84 -5.69 4.31
C ALA A 140 -3.28 -5.80 2.88
N TYR A 141 -3.85 -5.07 1.93
CA TYR A 141 -3.38 -4.98 0.55
C TYR A 141 -2.40 -3.83 0.31
N TYR A 142 -1.70 -3.38 1.33
CA TYR A 142 -0.83 -2.19 1.22
C TYR A 142 0.22 -2.32 0.11
N SER A 143 0.87 -3.48 -0.03
CA SER A 143 1.88 -3.74 -1.06
C SER A 143 1.32 -3.73 -2.48
N ALA A 144 0.02 -3.99 -2.64
CA ALA A 144 -0.64 -3.92 -3.95
C ALA A 144 -0.55 -2.53 -4.60
N LYS A 145 -0.39 -1.47 -3.82
CA LYS A 145 -0.24 -0.09 -4.32
C LYS A 145 0.94 0.09 -5.28
N LYS A 146 1.95 -0.79 -5.20
CA LYS A 146 3.08 -0.80 -6.13
C LYS A 146 2.63 -1.07 -7.58
N ASP A 147 1.77 -2.06 -7.75
CA ASP A 147 1.39 -2.57 -9.06
C ASP A 147 -0.04 -2.18 -9.46
N TYR A 148 -0.85 -1.69 -8.50
CA TYR A 148 -2.24 -1.34 -8.65
C TYR A 148 -2.56 0.08 -8.20
N ALA A 149 -3.49 0.72 -8.91
CA ALA A 149 -4.27 1.83 -8.37
C ALA A 149 -5.43 1.23 -7.57
N MET A 150 -5.51 1.58 -6.28
CA MET A 150 -6.57 1.11 -5.37
C MET A 150 -7.57 2.23 -5.16
N TYR A 151 -8.84 1.93 -5.39
CA TYR A 151 -9.94 2.86 -5.18
C TYR A 151 -10.91 2.30 -4.15
N ARG A 152 -11.40 3.16 -3.26
CA ARG A 152 -12.48 2.86 -2.33
C ARG A 152 -13.74 3.57 -2.82
N GLU A 153 -14.89 2.89 -2.65
CA GLU A 153 -16.19 3.45 -3.02
C GLU A 153 -16.23 3.99 -4.46
N LEU A 154 -15.65 3.21 -5.39
CA LEU A 154 -15.62 3.62 -6.79
C LEU A 154 -17.02 3.51 -7.41
N PRO A 155 -17.55 4.61 -7.99
CA PRO A 155 -18.82 4.55 -8.69
C PRO A 155 -18.79 3.55 -9.85
N GLY A 156 -19.76 2.63 -9.90
CA GLY A 156 -19.87 1.62 -10.96
C GLY A 156 -21.31 1.15 -11.12
N GLY A 157 -21.81 1.14 -12.34
CA GLY A 157 -23.18 0.74 -12.62
C GLY A 157 -24.21 1.50 -11.79
N ASN A 158 -24.98 0.75 -10.97
CA ASN A 158 -26.05 1.29 -10.12
C ASN A 158 -25.63 1.42 -8.64
N GLY A 159 -24.35 1.71 -8.34
CA GLY A 159 -23.88 1.85 -6.97
C GLY A 159 -22.39 2.14 -6.89
N PHE A 160 -21.78 1.73 -5.79
CA PHE A 160 -20.36 1.93 -5.50
C PHE A 160 -19.75 0.57 -5.13
N ALA A 161 -18.63 0.24 -5.75
CA ALA A 161 -17.82 -0.93 -5.36
C ALA A 161 -16.94 -0.56 -4.16
N ASP A 162 -16.90 -1.40 -3.13
CA ASP A 162 -16.18 -1.10 -1.87
C ASP A 162 -14.69 -0.89 -2.10
N LEU A 163 -14.05 -1.81 -2.86
CA LEU A 163 -12.65 -1.70 -3.25
C LEU A 163 -12.47 -2.15 -4.70
N VAL A 164 -11.68 -1.39 -5.47
CA VAL A 164 -11.34 -1.72 -6.86
C VAL A 164 -9.84 -1.60 -7.04
N PHE A 165 -9.25 -2.62 -7.65
CA PHE A 165 -7.83 -2.71 -7.93
C PHE A 165 -7.62 -2.70 -9.44
N ILE A 166 -7.02 -1.63 -9.96
CA ILE A 166 -6.73 -1.47 -11.38
C ILE A 166 -5.21 -1.54 -11.58
N PRO A 167 -4.68 -2.50 -12.36
CA PRO A 167 -3.26 -2.59 -12.63
C PRO A 167 -2.71 -1.30 -13.24
N ARG A 168 -1.56 -0.84 -12.77
CA ARG A 168 -0.84 0.28 -13.38
C ARG A 168 -0.26 -0.09 -14.74
N ASN A 169 0.02 -1.39 -14.94
CA ASN A 169 0.45 -1.96 -16.22
C ASN A 169 -0.57 -3.01 -16.67
N VAL A 170 -1.35 -2.65 -17.68
CA VAL A 170 -2.47 -3.45 -18.22
C VAL A 170 -2.04 -4.84 -18.72
N CYS A 171 -0.78 -5.01 -19.13
CA CYS A 171 -0.31 -6.26 -19.77
C CYS A 171 0.12 -7.34 -18.78
N GLN A 172 0.15 -7.07 -17.47
CA GLN A 172 0.79 -7.99 -16.52
C GLN A 172 -0.15 -8.58 -15.47
N ASN A 173 -1.25 -7.91 -15.14
CA ASN A 173 -2.11 -8.33 -14.04
C ASN A 173 -3.59 -8.09 -14.40
N LEU A 174 -4.48 -8.90 -13.80
CA LEU A 174 -5.93 -8.69 -13.91
C LEU A 174 -6.40 -7.58 -12.95
N ALA A 175 -7.45 -6.84 -13.34
CA ALA A 175 -8.17 -5.96 -12.42
C ALA A 175 -9.16 -6.78 -11.60
N PHE A 176 -9.44 -6.37 -10.36
CA PHE A 176 -10.43 -7.06 -9.56
C PHE A 176 -11.23 -6.12 -8.66
N ILE A 177 -12.45 -6.54 -8.34
CA ILE A 177 -13.40 -5.82 -7.51
C ILE A 177 -13.62 -6.64 -6.23
N VAL A 178 -13.58 -5.99 -5.08
CA VAL A 178 -13.89 -6.58 -3.79
C VAL A 178 -15.15 -5.91 -3.24
N GLU A 179 -16.15 -6.71 -2.93
CA GLU A 179 -17.37 -6.30 -2.24
C GLU A 179 -17.38 -6.90 -0.84
N LEU A 180 -17.73 -6.08 0.14
CA LEU A 180 -17.72 -6.45 1.55
C LEU A 180 -19.14 -6.64 2.05
N LYS A 181 -19.33 -7.64 2.90
CA LYS A 181 -20.60 -7.85 3.57
C LYS A 181 -20.36 -8.20 5.03
N TRP A 182 -21.09 -7.51 5.90
CA TRP A 182 -21.11 -7.79 7.32
C TRP A 182 -22.24 -8.77 7.64
N ASP A 183 -21.93 -9.83 8.36
CA ASP A 183 -22.90 -10.89 8.74
C ASP A 183 -23.73 -11.47 7.58
N LYS A 184 -23.15 -11.52 6.37
CA LYS A 184 -23.78 -12.11 5.17
C LYS A 184 -22.81 -13.04 4.47
N SER A 185 -23.33 -13.88 3.58
CA SER A 185 -22.52 -14.80 2.82
C SER A 185 -21.78 -14.14 1.65
N ALA A 186 -20.73 -14.80 1.16
CA ALA A 186 -19.97 -14.37 -0.01
C ALA A 186 -20.84 -14.31 -1.27
N GLU A 187 -21.82 -15.22 -1.41
CA GLU A 187 -22.79 -15.23 -2.52
C GLU A 187 -23.57 -13.92 -2.59
N THR A 188 -23.96 -13.38 -1.44
CA THR A 188 -24.67 -12.09 -1.37
C THR A 188 -23.81 -10.95 -1.92
N ALA A 189 -22.50 -10.96 -1.67
CA ALA A 189 -21.58 -9.97 -2.21
C ALA A 189 -21.42 -10.13 -3.74
N ILE A 190 -21.25 -11.35 -4.22
CA ILE A 190 -21.14 -11.66 -5.66
C ILE A 190 -22.42 -11.26 -6.41
N ASP A 191 -23.57 -11.57 -5.84
CA ASP A 191 -24.87 -11.20 -6.43
C ASP A 191 -25.03 -9.69 -6.50
N GLN A 192 -24.56 -8.95 -5.50
CA GLN A 192 -24.59 -7.49 -5.52
C GLN A 192 -23.68 -6.93 -6.62
N ILE A 193 -22.45 -7.43 -6.79
CA ILE A 193 -21.55 -7.02 -7.88
C ILE A 193 -22.24 -7.17 -9.23
N LYS A 194 -22.91 -8.33 -9.46
CA LYS A 194 -23.60 -8.63 -10.70
C LYS A 194 -24.84 -7.76 -10.92
N GLN A 195 -25.73 -7.66 -9.93
CA GLN A 195 -26.97 -6.90 -10.00
C GLN A 195 -26.73 -5.40 -10.16
N LYS A 196 -25.75 -4.87 -9.44
CA LYS A 196 -25.37 -3.44 -9.51
C LYS A 196 -24.46 -3.12 -10.66
N LYS A 197 -23.98 -4.13 -11.40
CA LYS A 197 -23.05 -3.98 -12.55
C LYS A 197 -21.79 -3.19 -12.20
N TYR A 198 -21.17 -3.53 -11.10
CA TYR A 198 -19.96 -2.83 -10.65
C TYR A 198 -18.80 -2.92 -11.65
N ALA A 199 -18.75 -3.97 -12.47
CA ALA A 199 -17.79 -4.09 -13.56
C ALA A 199 -17.84 -2.90 -14.55
N ASP A 200 -18.95 -2.14 -14.60
CA ASP A 200 -19.04 -0.94 -15.44
C ASP A 200 -18.04 0.17 -15.04
N CYS A 201 -17.50 0.14 -13.80
CA CYS A 201 -16.41 1.04 -13.40
C CYS A 201 -15.09 0.72 -14.11
N LEU A 202 -14.97 -0.48 -14.68
CA LEU A 202 -13.79 -0.95 -15.43
C LEU A 202 -14.00 -1.01 -16.93
N LYS A 203 -15.09 -0.42 -17.47
CA LYS A 203 -15.44 -0.46 -18.92
C LYS A 203 -14.34 0.08 -19.83
N ASP A 204 -13.54 1.02 -19.34
CA ASP A 204 -12.43 1.63 -20.09
C ASP A 204 -11.10 0.87 -19.85
N TYR A 205 -11.09 -0.16 -19.00
CA TYR A 205 -9.96 -1.01 -18.77
C TYR A 205 -9.89 -2.10 -19.84
N SER A 206 -8.77 -2.18 -20.55
CA SER A 206 -8.59 -3.10 -21.69
C SER A 206 -7.97 -4.45 -21.31
N GLY A 207 -7.65 -4.66 -20.04
CA GLY A 207 -7.09 -5.91 -19.53
C GLY A 207 -8.14 -6.89 -19.03
N GLU A 208 -7.69 -7.97 -18.42
CA GLU A 208 -8.54 -9.00 -17.81
C GLU A 208 -9.11 -8.53 -16.45
N ILE A 209 -10.37 -8.90 -16.16
CA ILE A 209 -11.08 -8.57 -14.92
C ILE A 209 -11.42 -9.87 -14.18
#